data_811075c9d39fffe23782ff0b1acb08f8
#
_entry.id   811075c9d39fffe23782ff0b1acb08f8
#
_cell.length_a   1.000
_cell.length_b   1.000
_cell.length_c   1.000
_cell.angle_alpha   90.00
_cell.angle_beta   90.00
_cell.angle_gamma   90.00
#
_symmetry.space_group_name_H-M   'P 1'
#
loop_
_entity.id
_entity.type
_entity.pdbx_description
1 polymer ?
#
loop_
_entity_poly.entity_id
_entity_poly.type
_entity_poly.pdbx_seq_one_letter_code
_entity_poly.pdbx_strand_id
1 'polypeptide(L)'
;RLESTGSTMRNEAVKSLAHGNPDLAQRALNRERQANKIFVLMLRLIFTSYHNPNLARAVGLDDGFPLIGYRSIAKNLELTADNAEDIAEIALESENNTLEVDSATMKRIRDFTDQVNELTEMAVEAAVERDYNTAIEVREQFSGIGNRVQEILDDLPEMDNTDLLEVREVLVSLQQTAEYAVRNAEIATNLALNEESQHTTIQ
;
A
#
# COMPACT_ATOMS: atom_id res chain seq x y z
N ARG A 1 -10.12 5.95 -0.79
CA ARG A 1 -10.79 5.11 0.22
C ARG A 1 -10.09 3.77 0.43
N LEU A 2 -9.84 2.95 -0.62
CA LEU A 2 -9.19 1.64 -0.45
C LEU A 2 -7.77 1.84 0.13
N GLU A 3 -7.00 2.78 -0.41
CA GLU A 3 -5.68 3.17 0.09
C GLU A 3 -5.76 3.57 1.58
N SER A 4 -6.62 4.53 1.94
CA SER A 4 -6.72 5.00 3.34
C SER A 4 -7.20 3.92 4.32
N THR A 5 -7.94 2.92 3.84
CA THR A 5 -8.29 1.73 4.64
C THR A 5 -7.03 0.90 4.91
N GLY A 6 -6.23 0.59 3.88
CA GLY A 6 -4.97 -0.15 4.00
C GLY A 6 -3.94 0.56 4.90
N SER A 7 -3.76 1.88 4.73
CA SER A 7 -2.91 2.69 5.61
C SER A 7 -3.36 2.66 7.08
N THR A 8 -4.68 2.75 7.33
CA THR A 8 -5.22 2.62 8.68
C THR A 8 -4.96 1.24 9.27
N MET A 9 -5.13 0.17 8.47
CA MET A 9 -4.86 -1.21 8.90
C MET A 9 -3.40 -1.39 9.29
N ARG A 10 -2.44 -0.94 8.46
CA ARG A 10 -1.00 -1.00 8.76
C ARG A 10 -0.67 -0.28 10.06
N ASN A 11 -1.20 0.93 10.22
CA ASN A 11 -0.98 1.73 11.44
C ASN A 11 -1.56 1.06 12.70
N GLU A 12 -2.75 0.46 12.62
CA GLU A 12 -3.34 -0.28 13.74
C GLU A 12 -2.54 -1.55 14.05
N ALA A 13 -2.10 -2.31 13.04
CA ALA A 13 -1.31 -3.51 13.20
C ALA A 13 0.08 -3.23 13.83
N VAL A 14 0.82 -2.27 13.31
CA VAL A 14 2.13 -1.90 13.85
C VAL A 14 2.02 -1.27 15.25
N LYS A 15 0.97 -0.50 15.53
CA LYS A 15 0.69 0.00 16.89
C LYS A 15 0.32 -1.12 17.85
N SER A 16 -0.35 -2.18 17.37
CA SER A 16 -0.63 -3.38 18.19
C SER A 16 0.68 -4.00 18.65
N LEU A 17 1.60 -4.27 17.71
CA LEU A 17 2.93 -4.82 18.00
C LEU A 17 3.75 -3.94 18.94
N ALA A 18 3.64 -2.62 18.82
CA ALA A 18 4.39 -1.67 19.63
C ALA A 18 3.90 -1.57 21.09
N HIS A 19 2.66 -1.91 21.36
CA HIS A 19 2.01 -1.68 22.67
C HIS A 19 1.42 -2.94 23.31
N GLY A 20 1.55 -4.10 22.66
CA GLY A 20 0.93 -5.34 23.14
C GLY A 20 -0.60 -5.20 23.23
N ASN A 21 -1.23 -4.57 22.25
CA ASN A 21 -2.67 -4.29 22.27
C ASN A 21 -3.43 -5.07 21.18
N PRO A 22 -3.88 -6.30 21.46
CA PRO A 22 -4.55 -7.16 20.49
C PRO A 22 -5.84 -6.57 19.91
N ASP A 23 -6.50 -5.65 20.61
CA ASP A 23 -7.70 -4.99 20.10
C ASP A 23 -7.40 -4.14 18.84
N LEU A 24 -6.18 -3.61 18.73
CA LEU A 24 -5.75 -2.87 17.53
C LEU A 24 -5.58 -3.82 16.35
N ALA A 25 -4.91 -4.95 16.51
CA ALA A 25 -4.78 -5.98 15.49
C ALA A 25 -6.15 -6.50 15.04
N GLN A 26 -7.03 -6.80 15.99
CA GLN A 26 -8.38 -7.27 15.67
C GLN A 26 -9.19 -6.21 14.88
N ARG A 27 -8.97 -4.91 15.13
CA ARG A 27 -9.59 -3.85 14.33
C ARG A 27 -9.03 -3.81 12.92
N ALA A 28 -7.72 -3.99 12.74
CA ALA A 28 -7.10 -4.09 11.41
C ALA A 28 -7.73 -5.25 10.61
N LEU A 29 -7.82 -6.46 11.18
CA LEU A 29 -8.46 -7.62 10.55
C LEU A 29 -9.94 -7.38 10.22
N ASN A 30 -10.68 -6.67 11.05
CA ASN A 30 -12.08 -6.35 10.77
C ASN A 30 -12.20 -5.35 9.59
N ARG A 31 -11.19 -4.51 9.34
CA ARG A 31 -11.15 -3.56 8.21
C ARG A 31 -10.83 -4.25 6.89
N GLU A 32 -10.11 -5.40 6.91
CA GLU A 32 -9.85 -6.19 5.70
C GLU A 32 -11.16 -6.49 4.94
N ARG A 33 -12.22 -6.91 5.63
CA ARG A 33 -13.54 -7.12 5.02
C ARG A 33 -14.11 -5.86 4.34
N GLN A 34 -13.79 -4.69 4.86
CA GLN A 34 -14.18 -3.42 4.24
C GLN A 34 -13.33 -3.12 3.01
N ALA A 35 -12.02 -3.36 3.07
CA ALA A 35 -11.09 -3.22 1.94
C ALA A 35 -11.55 -4.11 0.77
N ASN A 36 -11.82 -5.38 1.02
CA ASN A 36 -12.35 -6.33 0.03
C ASN A 36 -13.68 -5.88 -0.59
N LYS A 37 -14.61 -5.35 0.20
CA LYS A 37 -15.87 -4.81 -0.34
C LYS A 37 -15.63 -3.62 -1.26
N ILE A 38 -14.72 -2.71 -0.89
CA ILE A 38 -14.37 -1.55 -1.72
C ILE A 38 -13.72 -2.04 -3.01
N PHE A 39 -12.77 -2.97 -2.95
CA PHE A 39 -12.12 -3.57 -4.10
C PHE A 39 -13.13 -4.18 -5.07
N VAL A 40 -14.04 -5.04 -4.59
CA VAL A 40 -15.09 -5.64 -5.42
C VAL A 40 -16.00 -4.59 -6.05
N LEU A 41 -16.35 -3.52 -5.34
CA LEU A 41 -17.13 -2.41 -5.89
C LEU A 41 -16.36 -1.67 -6.98
N MET A 42 -15.06 -1.43 -6.81
CA MET A 42 -14.21 -0.84 -7.85
C MET A 42 -14.16 -1.72 -9.10
N LEU A 43 -13.96 -3.03 -8.94
CA LEU A 43 -13.98 -3.96 -10.07
C LEU A 43 -15.32 -3.95 -10.81
N ARG A 44 -16.44 -3.97 -10.09
CA ARG A 44 -17.77 -3.90 -10.70
C ARG A 44 -17.96 -2.60 -11.50
N LEU A 45 -17.52 -1.48 -10.94
CA LEU A 45 -17.59 -0.19 -11.62
C LEU A 45 -16.77 -0.19 -12.90
N ILE A 46 -15.52 -0.68 -12.84
CA ILE A 46 -14.61 -0.78 -13.98
C ILE A 46 -15.19 -1.67 -15.08
N PHE A 47 -15.66 -2.89 -14.75
CA PHE A 47 -16.25 -3.79 -15.72
C PHE A 47 -17.56 -3.26 -16.32
N THR A 48 -18.39 -2.60 -15.51
CA THR A 48 -19.63 -2.00 -16.02
C THR A 48 -19.31 -0.83 -16.95
N SER A 49 -18.32 0.00 -16.63
CA SER A 49 -17.87 1.11 -17.47
C SER A 49 -17.31 0.64 -18.81
N TYR A 50 -16.59 -0.50 -18.83
CA TYR A 50 -16.08 -1.10 -20.06
C TYR A 50 -17.22 -1.45 -21.05
N HIS A 51 -18.37 -1.90 -20.55
CA HIS A 51 -19.53 -2.25 -21.38
C HIS A 51 -20.54 -1.12 -21.56
N ASN A 52 -20.38 0.00 -20.84
CA ASN A 52 -21.33 1.13 -20.86
C ASN A 52 -20.60 2.46 -21.02
N PRO A 53 -20.45 2.96 -22.27
CA PRO A 53 -19.76 4.23 -22.54
C PRO A 53 -20.37 5.45 -21.83
N ASN A 54 -21.66 5.43 -21.54
CA ASN A 54 -22.30 6.52 -20.81
C ASN A 54 -21.89 6.54 -19.34
N LEU A 55 -21.74 5.36 -18.73
CA LEU A 55 -21.20 5.24 -17.38
C LEU A 55 -19.72 5.60 -17.34
N ALA A 56 -18.93 5.13 -18.32
CA ALA A 56 -17.52 5.47 -18.42
C ALA A 56 -17.32 7.00 -18.41
N ARG A 57 -18.05 7.73 -19.25
CA ARG A 57 -18.03 9.21 -19.25
C ARG A 57 -18.48 9.83 -17.93
N ALA A 58 -19.53 9.30 -17.31
CA ALA A 58 -20.03 9.80 -16.04
C ALA A 58 -19.02 9.67 -14.88
N VAL A 59 -18.08 8.72 -14.98
CA VAL A 59 -17.01 8.51 -13.99
C VAL A 59 -15.64 9.04 -14.47
N GLY A 60 -15.60 9.80 -15.58
CA GLY A 60 -14.37 10.41 -16.11
C GLY A 60 -13.41 9.43 -16.82
N LEU A 61 -13.95 8.34 -17.40
CA LEU A 61 -13.20 7.27 -18.05
C LEU A 61 -13.66 7.11 -19.50
N ASP A 62 -13.38 8.11 -20.35
CA ASP A 62 -13.92 8.18 -21.70
C ASP A 62 -13.37 7.14 -22.70
N ASP A 63 -12.18 6.59 -22.44
CA ASP A 63 -11.58 5.54 -23.23
C ASP A 63 -11.23 4.30 -22.39
N GLY A 64 -10.94 3.17 -23.05
CA GLY A 64 -10.68 1.89 -22.38
C GLY A 64 -9.31 1.77 -21.73
N PHE A 65 -8.33 2.59 -22.10
CA PHE A 65 -6.97 2.48 -21.60
C PHE A 65 -6.86 2.78 -20.10
N PRO A 66 -7.44 3.86 -19.55
CA PRO A 66 -7.43 4.12 -18.11
C PRO A 66 -8.10 3.02 -17.28
N LEU A 67 -9.11 2.32 -17.81
CA LEU A 67 -9.81 1.24 -17.09
C LEU A 67 -8.86 0.10 -16.71
N ILE A 68 -7.91 -0.24 -17.60
CA ILE A 68 -6.90 -1.28 -17.35
C ILE A 68 -5.95 -0.83 -16.23
N GLY A 69 -5.50 0.43 -16.29
CA GLY A 69 -4.66 1.03 -15.26
C GLY A 69 -5.35 1.03 -13.89
N TYR A 70 -6.55 1.55 -13.80
CA TYR A 70 -7.29 1.61 -12.53
C TYR A 70 -7.66 0.23 -11.98
N ARG A 71 -7.89 -0.78 -12.84
CA ARG A 71 -8.06 -2.16 -12.39
C ARG A 71 -6.79 -2.68 -11.71
N SER A 72 -5.62 -2.40 -12.29
CA SER A 72 -4.33 -2.83 -11.75
C SER A 72 -4.01 -2.12 -10.44
N ILE A 73 -4.26 -0.80 -10.35
CA ILE A 73 -4.12 -0.02 -9.11
C ILE A 73 -5.05 -0.58 -8.02
N ALA A 74 -6.32 -0.87 -8.35
CA ALA A 74 -7.25 -1.45 -7.39
C ALA A 74 -6.74 -2.79 -6.83
N LYS A 75 -6.16 -3.67 -7.68
CA LYS A 75 -5.58 -4.95 -7.23
C LYS A 75 -4.33 -4.73 -6.36
N ASN A 76 -3.45 -3.81 -6.75
CA ASN A 76 -2.27 -3.50 -5.94
C ASN A 76 -2.67 -2.96 -4.56
N LEU A 77 -3.71 -2.12 -4.47
CA LEU A 77 -4.21 -1.58 -3.20
C LEU A 77 -4.88 -2.65 -2.32
N GLU A 78 -5.53 -3.63 -2.91
CA GLU A 78 -6.05 -4.77 -2.16
C GLU A 78 -4.88 -5.61 -1.61
N LEU A 79 -3.85 -5.89 -2.38
CA LEU A 79 -2.65 -6.57 -1.91
C LEU A 79 -1.90 -5.80 -0.80
N THR A 80 -1.96 -4.45 -0.79
CA THR A 80 -1.43 -3.68 0.35
C THR A 80 -2.28 -3.81 1.61
N ALA A 81 -3.57 -4.09 1.48
CA ALA A 81 -4.43 -4.38 2.63
C ALA A 81 -4.17 -5.81 3.15
N ASP A 82 -3.95 -6.78 2.26
CA ASP A 82 -3.55 -8.15 2.64
C ASP A 82 -2.22 -8.12 3.43
N ASN A 83 -1.20 -7.37 2.96
CA ASN A 83 0.05 -7.20 3.71
C ASN A 83 -0.18 -6.57 5.11
N ALA A 84 -1.15 -5.70 5.27
CA ALA A 84 -1.50 -5.12 6.57
C ALA A 84 -2.26 -6.13 7.46
N GLU A 85 -3.02 -7.05 6.86
CA GLU A 85 -3.62 -8.20 7.53
C GLU A 85 -2.53 -9.13 8.09
N ASP A 86 -1.52 -9.49 7.28
CA ASP A 86 -0.38 -10.32 7.71
C ASP A 86 0.29 -9.73 8.95
N ILE A 87 0.55 -8.41 8.98
CA ILE A 87 1.14 -7.74 10.15
C ILE A 87 0.21 -7.83 11.37
N ALA A 88 -1.10 -7.73 11.18
CA ALA A 88 -2.07 -7.84 12.26
C ALA A 88 -2.19 -9.27 12.80
N GLU A 89 -2.04 -10.29 11.94
CA GLU A 89 -1.98 -11.70 12.34
C GLU A 89 -0.74 -11.96 13.18
N ILE A 90 0.44 -11.50 12.74
CA ILE A 90 1.68 -11.55 13.53
C ILE A 90 1.43 -10.93 14.93
N ALA A 91 0.78 -9.76 14.99
CA ALA A 91 0.51 -9.11 16.28
C ALA A 91 -0.42 -9.90 17.21
N LEU A 92 -1.26 -10.81 16.69
CA LEU A 92 -2.11 -11.67 17.51
C LEU A 92 -1.42 -12.98 17.89
N GLU A 93 -0.48 -13.46 17.09
CA GLU A 93 0.23 -14.73 17.28
C GLU A 93 1.49 -14.58 18.12
N SER A 94 2.13 -13.40 18.10
CA SER A 94 3.34 -13.11 18.88
C SER A 94 3.12 -13.22 20.38
N GLU A 95 4.14 -13.61 21.12
CA GLU A 95 4.09 -13.69 22.58
C GLU A 95 3.76 -12.31 23.16
N ASN A 96 2.82 -12.28 24.11
CA ASN A 96 2.28 -11.04 24.69
C ASN A 96 1.69 -10.03 23.67
N ASN A 97 1.43 -10.44 22.42
CA ASN A 97 0.93 -9.60 21.32
C ASN A 97 1.89 -8.43 20.98
N THR A 98 3.19 -8.61 21.14
CA THR A 98 4.21 -7.60 20.90
C THR A 98 5.43 -8.22 20.25
N LEU A 99 6.18 -7.42 19.47
CA LEU A 99 7.52 -7.80 19.05
C LEU A 99 8.50 -7.60 20.21
N GLU A 100 9.29 -8.62 20.50
CA GLU A 100 10.36 -8.56 21.50
C GLU A 100 11.58 -7.83 20.95
N VAL A 101 11.43 -6.52 20.69
CA VAL A 101 12.47 -5.62 20.20
C VAL A 101 12.63 -4.41 21.12
N ASP A 102 13.79 -3.80 21.08
CA ASP A 102 14.01 -2.57 21.83
C ASP A 102 13.19 -1.37 21.28
N SER A 103 13.06 -0.33 22.07
CA SER A 103 12.28 0.84 21.72
C SER A 103 12.83 1.60 20.51
N ALA A 104 14.12 1.50 20.21
CA ALA A 104 14.76 2.15 19.07
C ALA A 104 14.41 1.39 17.78
N THR A 105 14.47 0.07 17.80
CA THR A 105 14.03 -0.79 16.68
C THR A 105 12.53 -0.59 16.40
N MET A 106 11.69 -0.62 17.43
CA MET A 106 10.27 -0.38 17.24
C MET A 106 9.97 1.02 16.66
N LYS A 107 10.73 2.03 17.08
CA LYS A 107 10.63 3.37 16.49
C LYS A 107 10.98 3.34 15.00
N ARG A 108 12.04 2.67 14.59
CA ARG A 108 12.45 2.55 13.18
C ARG A 108 11.40 1.84 12.34
N ILE A 109 10.77 0.77 12.87
CA ILE A 109 9.66 0.08 12.19
C ILE A 109 8.48 1.02 11.97
N ARG A 110 8.13 1.84 12.97
CA ARG A 110 7.06 2.84 12.83
C ARG A 110 7.40 3.92 11.82
N ASP A 111 8.62 4.49 11.91
CA ASP A 111 9.09 5.51 10.96
C ASP A 111 9.09 4.96 9.52
N PHE A 112 9.44 3.68 9.35
CA PHE A 112 9.38 2.99 8.06
C PHE A 112 7.92 2.78 7.59
N THR A 113 7.01 2.43 8.50
CA THR A 113 5.57 2.32 8.21
C THR A 113 4.99 3.65 7.73
N ASP A 114 5.37 4.75 8.36
CA ASP A 114 4.92 6.08 7.96
C ASP A 114 5.44 6.44 6.56
N GLN A 115 6.70 6.14 6.25
CA GLN A 115 7.28 6.32 4.92
C GLN A 115 6.55 5.48 3.85
N VAL A 116 6.22 4.23 4.14
CA VAL A 116 5.47 3.35 3.22
C VAL A 116 4.05 3.88 3.00
N ASN A 117 3.40 4.40 4.02
CA ASN A 117 2.08 5.04 3.90
C ASN A 117 2.13 6.26 2.99
N GLU A 118 3.11 7.14 3.17
CA GLU A 118 3.32 8.32 2.33
C GLU A 118 3.53 7.93 0.86
N LEU A 119 4.41 6.96 0.59
CA LEU A 119 4.63 6.45 -0.78
C LEU A 119 3.35 5.91 -1.41
N THR A 120 2.52 5.20 -0.65
CA THR A 120 1.28 4.62 -1.16
C THR A 120 0.25 5.71 -1.48
N GLU A 121 0.14 6.72 -0.62
CA GLU A 121 -0.74 7.88 -0.82
C GLU A 121 -0.31 8.67 -2.06
N MET A 122 0.97 9.05 -2.17
CA MET A 122 1.53 9.76 -3.32
C MET A 122 1.31 9.02 -4.63
N ALA A 123 1.50 7.70 -4.65
CA ALA A 123 1.29 6.89 -5.85
C ALA A 123 -0.18 6.88 -6.32
N VAL A 124 -1.12 6.89 -5.38
CA VAL A 124 -2.56 6.98 -5.70
C VAL A 124 -2.92 8.38 -6.17
N GLU A 125 -2.40 9.42 -5.52
CA GLU A 125 -2.59 10.81 -5.92
C GLU A 125 -2.08 11.04 -7.34
N ALA A 126 -0.84 10.62 -7.64
CA ALA A 126 -0.26 10.67 -8.97
C ALA A 126 -1.15 10.01 -10.04
N ALA A 127 -1.78 8.87 -9.71
CA ALA A 127 -2.65 8.16 -10.64
C ALA A 127 -4.00 8.86 -10.85
N VAL A 128 -4.57 9.45 -9.79
CA VAL A 128 -5.87 10.16 -9.86
C VAL A 128 -5.73 11.48 -10.59
N GLU A 129 -4.66 12.22 -10.31
CA GLU A 129 -4.39 13.54 -10.90
C GLU A 129 -3.63 13.45 -12.22
N ARG A 130 -3.19 12.24 -12.60
CA ARG A 130 -2.32 11.97 -13.76
C ARG A 130 -1.05 12.81 -13.75
N ASP A 131 -0.48 12.96 -12.54
CA ASP A 131 0.73 13.75 -12.33
C ASP A 131 1.99 12.88 -12.54
N TYR A 132 2.65 13.15 -13.67
CA TYR A 132 3.91 12.50 -14.03
C TYR A 132 5.03 12.79 -13.01
N ASN A 133 5.12 14.01 -12.49
CA ASN A 133 6.22 14.41 -11.60
C ASN A 133 6.11 13.70 -10.25
N THR A 134 4.92 13.67 -9.66
CA THR A 134 4.65 12.92 -8.41
C THR A 134 4.91 11.42 -8.61
N ALA A 135 4.56 10.85 -9.77
CA ALA A 135 4.87 9.44 -10.07
C ALA A 135 6.39 9.16 -10.12
N ILE A 136 7.19 10.07 -10.67
CA ILE A 136 8.65 9.95 -10.67
C ILE A 136 9.21 10.07 -9.26
N GLU A 137 8.71 11.01 -8.46
CA GLU A 137 9.14 11.19 -7.06
C GLU A 137 8.93 9.93 -6.22
N VAL A 138 7.79 9.25 -6.34
CA VAL A 138 7.54 7.95 -5.68
C VAL A 138 8.62 6.93 -6.04
N ARG A 139 9.03 6.83 -7.31
CA ARG A 139 10.07 5.90 -7.76
C ARG A 139 11.45 6.26 -7.21
N GLU A 140 11.77 7.55 -7.13
CA GLU A 140 13.04 8.03 -6.55
C GLU A 140 13.10 7.71 -5.05
N GLN A 141 12.05 8.00 -4.29
CA GLN A 141 12.00 7.70 -2.86
C GLN A 141 12.05 6.19 -2.56
N PHE A 142 11.44 5.37 -3.42
CA PHE A 142 11.50 3.91 -3.28
C PHE A 142 12.93 3.37 -3.40
N SER A 143 13.82 4.00 -4.14
CA SER A 143 15.19 3.51 -4.35
C SER A 143 15.97 3.27 -3.05
N GLY A 144 15.59 3.92 -1.95
CA GLY A 144 16.15 3.76 -0.61
C GLY A 144 15.50 2.68 0.26
N ILE A 145 14.35 2.14 -0.13
CA ILE A 145 13.54 1.24 0.73
C ILE A 145 14.30 -0.04 1.10
N GLY A 146 14.95 -0.69 0.13
CA GLY A 146 15.71 -1.91 0.39
C GLY A 146 16.88 -1.69 1.37
N ASN A 147 17.58 -0.56 1.26
CA ASN A 147 18.64 -0.18 2.18
C ASN A 147 18.07 0.08 3.58
N ARG A 148 16.91 0.71 3.68
CA ARG A 148 16.23 0.99 4.95
C ARG A 148 15.86 -0.29 5.70
N VAL A 149 15.34 -1.29 5.01
CA VAL A 149 15.04 -2.62 5.57
C VAL A 149 16.33 -3.27 6.08
N GLN A 150 17.39 -3.25 5.27
CA GLN A 150 18.69 -3.83 5.67
C GLN A 150 19.28 -3.13 6.88
N GLU A 151 19.24 -1.80 6.96
CA GLU A 151 19.68 -1.02 8.12
C GLU A 151 18.94 -1.40 9.41
N ILE A 152 17.63 -1.66 9.33
CA ILE A 152 16.85 -2.09 10.49
C ILE A 152 17.30 -3.50 10.92
N LEU A 153 17.50 -4.42 9.97
CA LEU A 153 17.92 -5.79 10.25
C LEU A 153 19.33 -5.88 10.80
N ASP A 154 20.26 -5.07 10.27
CA ASP A 154 21.67 -5.08 10.70
C ASP A 154 21.86 -4.54 12.13
N ASP A 155 20.95 -3.67 12.57
CA ASP A 155 20.99 -3.05 13.90
C ASP A 155 20.11 -3.78 14.93
N LEU A 156 19.54 -4.96 14.58
CA LEU A 156 18.76 -5.75 15.54
C LEU A 156 19.66 -6.26 16.69
N PRO A 157 19.17 -6.22 17.96
CA PRO A 157 19.84 -6.85 19.06
C PRO A 157 19.87 -8.38 18.88
N GLU A 158 20.71 -9.06 19.68
CA GLU A 158 20.61 -10.53 19.77
C GLU A 158 19.22 -10.93 20.29
N MET A 159 18.52 -11.76 19.52
CA MET A 159 17.17 -12.23 19.81
C MET A 159 17.04 -13.71 19.42
N ASP A 160 15.99 -14.36 19.84
CA ASP A 160 15.73 -15.73 19.41
C ASP A 160 15.26 -15.78 17.93
N ASN A 161 15.20 -17.01 17.39
CA ASN A 161 14.86 -17.18 15.99
C ASN A 161 13.39 -16.83 15.68
N THR A 162 12.49 -16.97 16.65
CA THR A 162 11.07 -16.68 16.46
C THR A 162 10.86 -15.17 16.33
N ASP A 163 11.40 -14.40 17.28
CA ASP A 163 11.34 -12.93 17.26
C ASP A 163 11.97 -12.35 15.99
N LEU A 164 13.14 -12.91 15.60
CA LEU A 164 13.79 -12.50 14.35
C LEU A 164 12.93 -12.74 13.11
N LEU A 165 12.21 -13.88 13.06
CA LEU A 165 11.32 -14.18 11.96
C LEU A 165 10.13 -13.23 11.94
N GLU A 166 9.50 -12.96 13.06
CA GLU A 166 8.38 -12.01 13.17
C GLU A 166 8.78 -10.60 12.72
N VAL A 167 9.93 -10.09 13.15
CA VAL A 167 10.46 -8.79 12.69
C VAL A 167 10.67 -8.78 11.18
N ARG A 168 11.27 -9.84 10.64
CA ARG A 168 11.51 -9.94 9.18
C ARG A 168 10.21 -10.00 8.40
N GLU A 169 9.19 -10.74 8.85
CA GLU A 169 7.89 -10.82 8.19
C GLU A 169 7.19 -9.46 8.17
N VAL A 170 7.20 -8.73 9.27
CA VAL A 170 6.69 -7.34 9.31
C VAL A 170 7.40 -6.44 8.30
N LEU A 171 8.75 -6.49 8.26
CA LEU A 171 9.53 -5.67 7.32
C LEU A 171 9.30 -6.08 5.87
N VAL A 172 9.13 -7.37 5.58
CA VAL A 172 8.82 -7.87 4.24
C VAL A 172 7.44 -7.38 3.79
N SER A 173 6.41 -7.46 4.63
CA SER A 173 5.06 -6.97 4.33
C SER A 173 5.05 -5.45 4.05
N LEU A 174 5.82 -4.68 4.81
CA LEU A 174 6.00 -3.23 4.57
C LEU A 174 6.75 -2.96 3.26
N GLN A 175 7.83 -3.70 2.98
CA GLN A 175 8.59 -3.56 1.73
C GLN A 175 7.73 -3.91 0.51
N GLN A 176 6.98 -5.00 0.55
CA GLN A 176 6.06 -5.38 -0.54
C GLN A 176 4.98 -4.31 -0.75
N THR A 177 4.49 -3.68 0.31
CA THR A 177 3.56 -2.56 0.20
C THR A 177 4.19 -1.39 -0.58
N ALA A 178 5.44 -1.03 -0.28
CA ALA A 178 6.17 0.00 -1.03
C ALA A 178 6.39 -0.40 -2.50
N GLU A 179 6.63 -1.69 -2.80
CA GLU A 179 6.73 -2.18 -4.18
C GLU A 179 5.40 -2.00 -4.94
N TYR A 180 4.25 -2.22 -4.30
CA TYR A 180 2.95 -1.95 -4.91
C TYR A 180 2.72 -0.45 -5.15
N ALA A 181 3.23 0.42 -4.27
CA ALA A 181 3.20 1.87 -4.50
C ALA A 181 3.96 2.25 -5.78
N VAL A 182 5.17 1.72 -5.98
CA VAL A 182 5.94 1.95 -7.22
C VAL A 182 5.22 1.45 -8.46
N ARG A 183 4.63 0.25 -8.41
CA ARG A 183 3.83 -0.27 -9.53
C ARG A 183 2.64 0.64 -9.85
N ASN A 184 2.01 1.23 -8.83
CA ASN A 184 0.95 2.21 -9.03
C ASN A 184 1.48 3.51 -9.65
N ALA A 185 2.66 3.98 -9.24
CA ALA A 185 3.31 5.14 -9.84
C ALA A 185 3.72 4.90 -11.32
N GLU A 186 4.16 3.68 -11.68
CA GLU A 186 4.42 3.31 -13.07
C GLU A 186 3.13 3.36 -13.92
N ILE A 187 2.01 2.92 -13.36
CA ILE A 187 0.71 3.03 -14.02
C ILE A 187 0.31 4.50 -14.14
N ALA A 188 0.51 5.31 -13.10
CA ALA A 188 0.24 6.75 -13.12
C ALA A 188 1.04 7.46 -14.22
N THR A 189 2.32 7.13 -14.38
CA THR A 189 3.17 7.60 -15.48
C THR A 189 2.53 7.30 -16.84
N ASN A 190 2.08 6.07 -17.06
CA ASN A 190 1.45 5.68 -18.32
C ASN A 190 0.11 6.39 -18.56
N LEU A 191 -0.67 6.63 -17.51
CA LEU A 191 -1.94 7.38 -17.60
C LEU A 191 -1.69 8.85 -17.98
N ALA A 192 -0.67 9.49 -17.39
CA ALA A 192 -0.30 10.87 -17.69
C ALA A 192 0.16 11.03 -19.16
N LEU A 193 1.07 10.16 -19.61
CA LEU A 193 1.58 10.18 -20.99
C LEU A 193 0.51 9.91 -22.06
N ASN A 194 -0.49 9.06 -21.73
CA ASN A 194 -1.60 8.81 -22.66
C ASN A 194 -2.47 10.06 -22.85
N GLU A 195 -2.69 10.84 -21.82
CA GLU A 195 -3.45 12.09 -21.89
C GLU A 195 -2.74 13.14 -22.76
N GLU A 196 -1.43 13.34 -22.58
CA GLU A 196 -0.63 14.25 -23.39
C GLU A 196 -0.66 13.88 -24.88
N SER A 197 -0.62 12.58 -25.19
CA SER A 197 -0.65 12.07 -26.57
C SER A 197 -1.98 12.38 -27.26
N GLN A 198 -3.10 12.32 -26.55
CA GLN A 198 -4.43 12.63 -27.08
C GLN A 198 -4.57 14.13 -27.40
N HIS A 199 -4.02 15.00 -26.56
CA HIS A 199 -4.04 16.46 -26.80
C HIS A 199 -3.16 16.88 -27.97
N THR A 200 -2.10 16.14 -28.30
CA THR A 200 -1.19 16.46 -29.42
C THR A 200 -1.75 16.03 -30.77
N THR A 201 -2.65 15.05 -30.82
CA THR A 201 -3.22 14.52 -32.08
C THR A 201 -4.35 15.39 -32.65
N ILE A 202 -4.85 16.40 -31.92
CA ILE A 202 -5.97 17.27 -32.31
C ILE A 202 -5.48 18.61 -32.94
N GLN A 203 -4.20 18.83 -33.10
CA GLN A 203 -3.60 19.97 -33.85
C GLN A 203 -3.17 19.54 -35.25
#